data_285533743fc276a20f9a0e7757c0f4e1
#
_entry.id   285533743fc276a20f9a0e7757c0f4e1
#
_cell.length_a   1.000
_cell.length_b   1.000
_cell.length_c   1.000
_cell.angle_alpha   90.00
_cell.angle_beta   90.00
_cell.angle_gamma   90.00
#
_symmetry.space_group_name_H-M   'P 1'
#
loop_
_entity.id
_entity.type
_entity.pdbx_description
1 polymer ?
#
loop_
_entity_poly.entity_id
_entity_poly.type
_entity_poly.pdbx_seq_one_letter_code
_entity_poly.pdbx_strand_id
1 'polypeptide(L)'
;MIQQESNLDVADNTGAKKVRCFKVLKGSKRRYAAVGDVIICSVKEADPDGQVKKGEVVKAVIVRTKNYIRRPDGSMLRFYDNSCVILNDKMEPKGTRIFGPVARELRETGFMKIISLAPEVI
;
A
#
# COMPACT_ATOMS: atom_id res chain seq x y z
N MET A 1 6.12 10.17 -4.46
CA MET A 1 5.90 9.91 -3.03
C MET A 1 4.44 10.16 -2.68
N ILE A 2 3.94 9.47 -1.69
CA ILE A 2 2.55 9.56 -1.29
C ILE A 2 2.40 10.58 -0.18
N GLN A 3 1.45 11.48 -0.32
CA GLN A 3 1.16 12.49 0.67
C GLN A 3 -0.35 12.56 0.91
N GLN A 4 -0.76 13.41 1.84
CA GLN A 4 -2.17 13.69 2.07
C GLN A 4 -2.84 14.08 0.76
N GLU A 5 -4.05 13.59 0.50
CA GLU A 5 -4.84 13.77 -0.73
C GLU A 5 -4.36 12.95 -1.94
N SER A 6 -3.30 12.13 -1.81
CA SER A 6 -2.89 11.25 -2.90
C SER A 6 -3.89 10.12 -3.09
N ASN A 7 -4.17 9.80 -4.35
CA ASN A 7 -5.00 8.65 -4.71
C ASN A 7 -4.13 7.45 -5.02
N LEU A 8 -4.55 6.28 -4.55
CA LEU A 8 -3.83 5.02 -4.77
C LEU A 8 -4.78 3.95 -5.26
N ASP A 9 -4.24 3.03 -6.05
CA ASP A 9 -4.94 1.80 -6.40
C ASP A 9 -4.76 0.78 -5.29
N VAL A 10 -5.70 -0.13 -5.15
CA VAL A 10 -5.62 -1.20 -4.16
C VAL A 10 -5.21 -2.48 -4.86
N ALA A 11 -4.14 -3.11 -4.37
CA ALA A 11 -3.52 -4.28 -5.00
C ALA A 11 -3.92 -5.60 -4.33
N ASP A 12 -5.09 -5.66 -3.70
CA ASP A 12 -5.55 -6.88 -3.05
C ASP A 12 -7.00 -7.21 -3.41
N ASN A 13 -7.49 -8.34 -2.87
CA ASN A 13 -8.82 -8.84 -3.16
C ASN A 13 -9.86 -8.52 -2.08
N THR A 14 -9.67 -7.45 -1.32
CA THR A 14 -10.63 -7.02 -0.30
C THR A 14 -11.91 -6.42 -0.88
N GLY A 15 -11.90 -6.11 -2.17
CA GLY A 15 -13.00 -5.42 -2.83
C GLY A 15 -12.79 -3.93 -3.00
N ALA A 16 -11.94 -3.31 -2.21
CA ALA A 16 -11.56 -1.91 -2.41
C ALA A 16 -10.74 -1.78 -3.70
N LYS A 17 -11.03 -0.77 -4.50
CA LYS A 17 -10.33 -0.53 -5.77
C LYS A 17 -9.47 0.72 -5.73
N LYS A 18 -9.98 1.80 -5.16
CA LYS A 18 -9.26 3.06 -5.04
C LYS A 18 -9.46 3.66 -3.68
N VAL A 19 -8.39 4.23 -3.14
CA VAL A 19 -8.38 4.89 -1.85
C VAL A 19 -7.69 6.24 -1.97
N ARG A 20 -7.97 7.14 -1.03
CA ARG A 20 -7.30 8.43 -0.92
C ARG A 20 -6.63 8.53 0.43
N CYS A 21 -5.33 8.81 0.42
CA CYS A 21 -4.56 9.02 1.65
C CYS A 21 -4.98 10.33 2.31
N PHE A 22 -5.30 10.29 3.59
CA PHE A 22 -5.52 11.53 4.34
C PHE A 22 -4.57 11.70 5.51
N LYS A 23 -3.80 10.69 5.87
CA LYS A 23 -2.78 10.80 6.91
C LYS A 23 -1.64 9.81 6.68
N VAL A 24 -0.41 10.31 6.81
CA VAL A 24 0.79 9.48 6.85
C VAL A 24 1.11 9.21 8.31
N LEU A 25 1.17 7.95 8.72
CA LEU A 25 1.36 7.61 10.11
C LEU A 25 2.82 7.72 10.55
N LYS A 26 3.65 7.47 10.78
CA LYS A 26 5.07 7.50 11.14
C LYS A 26 5.59 8.91 11.46
N GLY A 27 5.24 9.41 12.63
CA GLY A 27 5.75 10.68 13.14
C GLY A 27 4.82 11.85 12.87
N SER A 28 4.75 12.78 13.81
CA SER A 28 3.78 13.88 13.78
C SER A 28 4.02 14.91 12.69
N LYS A 29 5.23 14.93 12.08
CA LYS A 29 5.59 15.91 11.05
C LYS A 29 5.86 15.28 9.68
N ARG A 30 5.54 14.00 9.52
CA ARG A 30 5.84 13.32 8.26
C ARG A 30 4.84 13.70 7.19
N ARG A 31 5.33 14.25 6.10
CA ARG A 31 4.51 14.68 4.96
C ARG A 31 4.35 13.61 3.90
N TYR A 32 5.36 12.77 3.70
CA TYR A 32 5.41 11.85 2.58
C TYR A 32 5.60 10.43 3.06
N ALA A 33 4.96 9.51 2.36
CA ALA A 33 5.11 8.08 2.57
C ALA A 33 5.76 7.44 1.35
N ALA A 34 6.55 6.41 1.57
CA ALA A 34 7.20 5.62 0.54
C ALA A 34 6.78 4.16 0.72
N VAL A 35 7.33 3.27 -0.12
CA VAL A 35 7.07 1.83 0.00
C VAL A 35 7.41 1.35 1.42
N GLY A 36 6.49 0.59 2.01
CA GLY A 36 6.64 0.07 3.36
C GLY A 36 6.07 0.96 4.45
N ASP A 37 5.67 2.17 4.13
CA ASP A 37 5.04 3.07 5.09
C ASP A 37 3.53 2.81 5.18
N VAL A 38 2.98 3.00 6.37
CA VAL A 38 1.55 2.82 6.63
C VAL A 38 0.86 4.18 6.56
N ILE A 39 -0.27 4.19 5.88
CA ILE A 39 -1.10 5.38 5.74
C ILE A 39 -2.52 5.07 6.21
N ILE A 40 -3.26 6.12 6.56
CA ILE A 40 -4.70 6.03 6.78
C ILE A 40 -5.38 6.62 5.56
N CYS A 41 -6.32 5.90 4.99
CA CYS A 41 -7.00 6.35 3.79
C CYS A 41 -8.49 6.07 3.85
N SER A 42 -9.23 6.77 3.00
CA SER A 42 -10.66 6.54 2.83
C SER A 42 -10.89 5.82 1.51
N VAL A 43 -11.80 4.85 1.51
CA VAL A 43 -12.13 4.06 0.32
C VAL A 43 -13.03 4.89 -0.57
N LYS A 44 -12.58 5.14 -1.80
CA LYS A 44 -13.33 5.95 -2.78
C LYS A 44 -14.08 5.09 -3.78
N GLU A 45 -13.60 3.90 -4.05
CA GLU A 45 -14.21 2.97 -5.00
C GLU A 45 -14.05 1.55 -4.48
N ALA A 46 -15.15 0.80 -4.40
CA ALA A 46 -15.13 -0.58 -3.89
C ALA A 46 -16.26 -1.40 -4.50
N ASP A 47 -16.05 -2.70 -4.56
CA ASP A 47 -17.10 -3.64 -4.96
C ASP A 47 -18.19 -3.69 -3.89
N PRO A 48 -19.48 -3.71 -4.27
CA PRO A 48 -20.57 -3.77 -3.30
C PRO A 48 -20.52 -5.01 -2.40
N ASP A 49 -20.00 -6.13 -2.91
CA ASP A 49 -19.95 -7.40 -2.18
C ASP A 49 -18.61 -7.64 -1.49
N GLY A 50 -17.67 -6.68 -1.53
CA GLY A 50 -16.36 -6.83 -0.93
C GLY A 50 -16.36 -6.70 0.58
N GLN A 51 -15.24 -7.09 1.19
CA GLN A 51 -15.01 -6.96 2.63
C GLN A 51 -14.94 -5.50 3.07
N VAL A 52 -14.47 -4.63 2.18
CA VAL A 52 -14.28 -3.21 2.46
C VAL A 52 -15.28 -2.43 1.62
N LYS A 53 -15.97 -1.49 2.26
CA LYS A 53 -17.03 -0.72 1.62
C LYS A 53 -16.58 0.70 1.29
N LYS A 54 -17.21 1.30 0.29
CA LYS A 54 -16.97 2.69 -0.07
C LYS A 54 -17.24 3.61 1.13
N GLY A 55 -16.34 4.56 1.36
CA GLY A 55 -16.46 5.50 2.47
C GLY A 55 -15.79 5.04 3.76
N GLU A 56 -15.37 3.79 3.84
CA GLU A 56 -14.69 3.26 5.02
C GLU A 56 -13.31 3.89 5.18
N VAL A 57 -12.90 4.05 6.44
CA VAL A 57 -11.54 4.51 6.78
C VAL A 57 -10.70 3.29 7.13
N VAL A 58 -9.60 3.10 6.44
CA VAL A 58 -8.76 1.90 6.58
C VAL A 58 -7.29 2.28 6.68
N LYS A 59 -6.50 1.39 7.27
CA LYS A 59 -5.05 1.47 7.22
C LYS A 59 -4.55 0.67 6.01
N ALA A 60 -3.50 1.17 5.39
CA ALA A 60 -2.91 0.50 4.24
C ALA A 60 -1.40 0.70 4.24
N VAL A 61 -0.68 -0.25 3.66
CA VAL A 61 0.75 -0.14 3.45
C VAL A 61 1.02 0.04 1.96
N ILE A 62 1.94 0.93 1.64
CA ILE A 62 2.29 1.22 0.25
C ILE A 62 3.22 0.12 -0.26
N VAL A 63 2.84 -0.52 -1.37
CA VAL A 63 3.62 -1.63 -1.96
C VAL A 63 4.29 -1.24 -3.27
N ARG A 64 3.78 -0.23 -3.97
CA ARG A 64 4.35 0.27 -5.22
C ARG A 64 4.21 1.78 -5.29
N THR A 65 5.22 2.45 -5.85
CA THR A 65 5.13 3.89 -6.14
C THR A 65 5.69 4.20 -7.53
N LYS A 66 5.23 5.31 -8.09
CA LYS A 66 5.79 5.84 -9.34
C LYS A 66 7.14 6.51 -9.12
N ASN A 67 7.47 6.87 -7.90
CA ASN A 67 8.77 7.45 -7.58
C ASN A 67 9.84 6.38 -7.50
N TYR A 68 11.07 6.78 -7.81
CA TYR A 68 12.21 5.88 -7.75
C TYR A 68 12.54 5.49 -6.32
N ILE A 69 12.86 4.21 -6.14
CA ILE A 69 13.44 3.66 -4.93
C ILE A 69 14.92 3.45 -5.21
N ARG A 70 15.79 4.12 -4.46
CA ARG A 70 17.24 3.91 -4.57
C ARG A 70 17.65 2.73 -3.72
N ARG A 71 18.46 1.85 -4.28
CA ARG A 71 18.95 0.66 -3.59
C ARG A 71 20.44 0.78 -3.29
N PRO A 72 20.94 0.06 -2.26
CA PRO A 72 22.34 0.15 -1.87
C PRO A 72 23.33 -0.22 -2.96
N ASP A 73 22.93 -1.06 -3.93
CA ASP A 73 23.78 -1.48 -5.06
C ASP A 73 23.84 -0.44 -6.18
N GLY A 74 23.19 0.71 -6.01
CA GLY A 74 23.15 1.77 -7.03
C GLY A 74 22.01 1.64 -8.03
N SER A 75 21.25 0.55 -7.99
CA SER A 75 20.09 0.39 -8.88
C SER A 75 18.93 1.25 -8.41
N MET A 76 18.00 1.53 -9.32
CA MET A 76 16.80 2.29 -9.03
C MET A 76 15.59 1.54 -9.55
N LEU A 77 14.52 1.53 -8.75
CA LEU A 77 13.27 0.86 -9.09
C LEU A 77 12.13 1.86 -9.06
N ARG A 78 11.22 1.77 -10.02
CA ARG A 78 9.93 2.44 -9.94
C ARG A 78 8.87 1.58 -10.61
N PHE A 79 7.62 1.83 -10.25
CA PHE A 79 6.46 1.14 -10.83
C PHE A 79 5.65 2.12 -11.67
N TYR A 80 4.66 1.60 -12.38
CA TYR A 80 3.77 2.42 -13.21
C TYR A 80 2.61 3.02 -12.44
N ASP A 81 2.39 2.58 -11.20
CA ASP A 81 1.27 3.03 -10.37
C ASP A 81 1.71 3.24 -8.94
N ASN A 82 0.82 3.89 -8.18
CA ASN A 82 0.92 3.97 -6.72
C ASN A 82 -0.12 3.01 -6.17
N SER A 83 0.31 1.97 -5.48
CA SER A 83 -0.60 0.94 -4.99
C SER A 83 -0.34 0.61 -3.53
N CYS A 84 -1.40 0.19 -2.85
CA CYS A 84 -1.35 -0.17 -1.45
C CYS A 84 -2.12 -1.47 -1.20
N VAL A 85 -1.90 -2.03 -0.02
CA VAL A 85 -2.59 -3.23 0.46
C VAL A 85 -3.30 -2.85 1.76
N ILE A 86 -4.58 -3.18 1.86
CA ILE A 86 -5.39 -2.88 3.04
C ILE A 86 -4.95 -3.77 4.20
N LEU A 87 -4.79 -3.16 5.37
CA LEU A 87 -4.36 -3.85 6.58
C LEU A 87 -5.51 -3.98 7.58
N ASN A 88 -5.46 -5.02 8.42
CA ASN A 88 -6.35 -5.16 9.56
C ASN A 88 -5.75 -4.47 10.79
N ASP A 89 -6.43 -4.58 11.94
CA ASP A 89 -5.97 -3.96 13.19
C ASP A 89 -4.63 -4.49 13.69
N LYS A 90 -4.24 -5.69 13.27
CA LYS A 90 -2.97 -6.32 13.63
C LYS A 90 -1.84 -5.99 12.65
N MET A 91 -2.07 -5.07 11.74
CA MET A 91 -1.11 -4.68 10.70
C MET A 91 -0.77 -5.84 9.76
N GLU A 92 -1.70 -6.73 9.53
CA GLU A 92 -1.57 -7.82 8.59
C GLU A 92 -2.48 -7.57 7.39
N PRO A 93 -2.20 -8.15 6.20
CA PRO A 93 -3.09 -7.99 5.05
C PRO A 93 -4.49 -8.49 5.37
N LYS A 94 -5.48 -7.68 5.05
CA LYS A 94 -6.88 -8.05 5.25
C LYS A 94 -7.34 -9.06 4.19
N GLY A 95 -6.83 -8.93 2.97
CA GLY A 95 -7.16 -9.84 1.88
C GLY A 95 -6.27 -11.08 1.89
N THR A 96 -6.59 -12.01 1.01
CA THR A 96 -5.86 -13.28 0.86
C THR A 96 -4.97 -13.33 -0.39
N ARG A 97 -5.11 -12.36 -1.29
CA ARG A 97 -4.35 -12.32 -2.55
C ARG A 97 -3.81 -10.91 -2.79
N ILE A 98 -2.65 -10.87 -3.40
CA ILE A 98 -2.01 -9.63 -3.84
C ILE A 98 -1.91 -9.66 -5.36
N PHE A 99 -2.25 -8.54 -6.00
CA PHE A 99 -2.20 -8.42 -7.46
C PHE A 99 -0.97 -7.61 -7.88
N GLY A 100 -0.21 -8.16 -8.82
CA GLY A 100 0.96 -7.52 -9.36
C GLY A 100 2.19 -7.60 -8.46
N PRO A 101 3.32 -7.03 -8.91
CA PRO A 101 4.57 -7.08 -8.15
C PRO A 101 4.54 -6.18 -6.93
N VAL A 102 5.37 -6.51 -5.94
CA VAL A 102 5.63 -5.64 -4.80
C VAL A 102 7.13 -5.42 -4.67
N ALA A 103 7.53 -4.32 -4.04
CA ALA A 103 8.94 -4.04 -3.81
C ALA A 103 9.44 -4.86 -2.62
N ARG A 104 10.67 -5.40 -2.73
CA ARG A 104 11.24 -6.22 -1.65
C ARG A 104 11.58 -5.42 -0.39
N GLU A 105 11.57 -4.09 -0.46
CA GLU A 105 11.73 -3.23 0.71
C GLU A 105 10.68 -3.50 1.80
N LEU A 106 9.56 -4.10 1.45
CA LEU A 106 8.55 -4.52 2.42
C LEU A 106 9.07 -5.53 3.44
N ARG A 107 10.09 -6.31 3.08
CA ARG A 107 10.73 -7.26 4.00
C ARG A 107 11.41 -6.52 5.15
N GLU A 108 12.07 -5.41 4.85
CA GLU A 108 12.79 -4.61 5.85
C GLU A 108 11.84 -3.91 6.82
N THR A 109 10.63 -3.61 6.37
CA THR A 109 9.61 -2.96 7.20
C THR A 109 8.70 -3.93 7.94
N GLY A 110 8.94 -5.24 7.80
CA GLY A 110 8.25 -6.26 8.56
C GLY A 110 6.98 -6.84 7.96
N PHE A 111 6.67 -6.53 6.70
CA PHE A 111 5.47 -7.03 6.03
C PHE A 111 5.73 -8.35 5.30
N MET A 112 6.16 -9.36 6.04
CA MET A 112 6.52 -10.67 5.45
C MET A 112 5.33 -11.41 4.85
N LYS A 113 4.14 -11.24 5.40
CA LYS A 113 2.95 -11.87 4.84
C LYS A 113 2.62 -11.34 3.45
N ILE A 114 2.81 -10.05 3.23
CA ILE A 114 2.61 -9.45 1.91
C ILE A 114 3.62 -10.01 0.93
N ILE A 115 4.88 -10.12 1.33
CA ILE A 115 5.92 -10.73 0.50
C ILE A 115 5.55 -12.16 0.11
N SER A 116 5.04 -12.96 1.05
CA SER A 116 4.69 -14.35 0.76
C SER A 116 3.45 -14.49 -0.11
N LEU A 117 2.53 -13.54 -0.06
CA LEU A 117 1.30 -13.57 -0.87
C LEU A 117 1.50 -12.98 -2.27
N ALA A 118 2.53 -12.17 -2.46
CA ALA A 118 2.74 -11.48 -3.73
C ALA A 118 3.17 -12.45 -4.83
N PRO A 119 2.63 -12.30 -6.06
CA PRO A 119 3.04 -13.15 -7.18
C PRO A 119 4.46 -12.90 -7.63
N GLU A 120 4.97 -11.70 -7.39
CA GLU A 120 6.32 -11.31 -7.78
C GLU A 120 6.87 -10.28 -6.80
N VAL A 121 8.13 -10.46 -6.39
CA VAL A 121 8.83 -9.52 -5.50
C VAL A 121 10.06 -9.00 -6.25
N ILE A 122 10.12 -7.71 -6.47
CA ILE A 122 11.18 -7.08 -7.26
C ILE A 122 12.16 -6.31 -6.39
#